data_bdd4ba2115a3c170948efc66f4092277
#
_entry.id   bdd4ba2115a3c170948efc66f4092277
#
_cell.length_a   1.000
_cell.length_b   1.000
_cell.length_c   1.000
_cell.angle_alpha   90.00
_cell.angle_beta   90.00
_cell.angle_gamma   90.00
#
_symmetry.space_group_name_H-M   'P 1'
#
loop_
_entity.id
_entity.type
_entity.pdbx_description
1 polymer ?
#
loop_
_entity_poly.entity_id
_entity_poly.type
_entity_poly.pdbx_seq_one_letter_code
_entity_poly.pdbx_strand_id
1 'polypeptide(L)'
;MFADTGISLDNYLKFLVKELKPFIDSHYSTLKDAKNTFLIGSSMGGLISLYALCEYPRVFGGVACLSIHSPVASFELIDHNTDKDVASKFRNYLMRNLPEANTKLIYLDYGSNTGDSYYGNYQKALDSVMIKKGYTFPHWTTRYYSGEGHSEKSWSKRLDIPIMFLLKKE
;
A
#
# COMPACT_ATOMS: atom_id res chain seq x y z
N MET A 1 0.05 -11.11 14.42
CA MET A 1 -0.02 -10.17 15.55
C MET A 1 -1.13 -9.14 15.32
N PHE A 2 -2.32 -9.59 15.05
CA PHE A 2 -3.59 -8.84 15.08
C PHE A 2 -4.70 -9.81 15.51
N ALA A 3 -4.34 -10.73 16.39
CA ALA A 3 -5.26 -11.67 17.01
C ALA A 3 -5.92 -10.95 18.19
N ASP A 4 -7.11 -10.49 18.04
CA ASP A 4 -8.15 -10.46 19.07
C ASP A 4 -9.35 -9.54 18.77
N THR A 5 -9.57 -9.15 17.52
CA THR A 5 -10.79 -8.39 17.15
C THR A 5 -11.78 -9.22 16.32
N GLY A 6 -11.53 -10.50 16.12
CA GLY A 6 -12.37 -11.37 15.26
C GLY A 6 -12.30 -11.06 13.77
N ILE A 7 -11.69 -9.94 13.37
CA ILE A 7 -11.48 -9.56 11.96
C ILE A 7 -10.00 -9.67 11.69
N SER A 8 -9.56 -10.80 11.11
CA SER A 8 -8.19 -10.90 10.62
C SER A 8 -8.06 -10.18 9.27
N LEU A 9 -6.88 -9.59 9.00
CA LEU A 9 -6.56 -9.00 7.69
C LEU A 9 -6.83 -10.00 6.56
N ASP A 10 -6.55 -11.28 6.79
CA ASP A 10 -6.81 -12.36 5.84
C ASP A 10 -8.30 -12.54 5.54
N ASN A 11 -9.18 -12.41 6.52
CA ASN A 11 -10.63 -12.52 6.33
C ASN A 11 -11.16 -11.35 5.50
N TYR A 12 -10.66 -10.13 5.74
CA TYR A 12 -10.99 -8.97 4.92
C TYR A 12 -10.54 -9.16 3.45
N LEU A 13 -9.33 -9.62 3.22
CA LEU A 13 -8.85 -9.89 1.86
C LEU A 13 -9.61 -11.04 1.20
N LYS A 14 -9.96 -12.09 1.93
CA LYS A 14 -10.80 -13.18 1.42
C LYS A 14 -12.17 -12.66 1.00
N PHE A 15 -12.80 -11.81 1.79
CA PHE A 15 -14.05 -11.15 1.43
C PHE A 15 -13.90 -10.36 0.12
N LEU A 16 -12.89 -9.49 0.00
CA LEU A 16 -12.67 -8.71 -1.22
C LEU A 16 -12.48 -9.59 -2.45
N VAL A 17 -11.68 -10.65 -2.35
CA VAL A 17 -11.26 -11.46 -3.50
C VAL A 17 -12.27 -12.54 -3.85
N LYS A 18 -12.89 -13.18 -2.86
CA LYS A 18 -13.76 -14.35 -3.07
C LYS A 18 -15.25 -14.02 -3.11
N GLU A 19 -15.64 -12.86 -2.59
CA GLU A 19 -17.05 -12.46 -2.49
C GLU A 19 -17.31 -11.15 -3.24
N LEU A 20 -16.73 -10.04 -2.79
CA LEU A 20 -17.05 -8.72 -3.32
C LEU A 20 -16.67 -8.59 -4.80
N LYS A 21 -15.41 -8.89 -5.18
CA LYS A 21 -14.99 -8.77 -6.57
C LYS A 21 -15.79 -9.66 -7.52
N PRO A 22 -16.03 -10.97 -7.25
CA PRO A 22 -16.89 -11.80 -8.10
C PRO A 22 -18.32 -11.28 -8.19
N PHE A 23 -18.88 -10.75 -7.09
CA PHE A 23 -20.21 -10.13 -7.10
C PHE A 23 -20.24 -8.93 -8.03
N ILE A 24 -19.30 -7.98 -7.88
CA ILE A 24 -19.20 -6.79 -8.74
C ILE A 24 -19.00 -7.20 -10.21
N ASP A 25 -18.11 -8.12 -10.49
CA ASP A 25 -17.80 -8.57 -11.85
C ASP A 25 -18.94 -9.32 -12.53
N SER A 26 -19.89 -9.86 -11.77
CA SER A 26 -21.07 -10.53 -12.30
C SER A 26 -22.27 -9.61 -12.51
N HIS A 27 -22.34 -8.49 -11.77
CA HIS A 27 -23.51 -7.58 -11.78
C HIS A 27 -23.25 -6.28 -12.54
N TYR A 28 -21.97 -5.91 -12.76
CA TYR A 28 -21.61 -4.66 -13.41
C TYR A 28 -20.68 -4.91 -14.60
N SER A 29 -20.70 -3.99 -15.55
CA SER A 29 -19.82 -4.01 -16.72
C SER A 29 -18.40 -3.60 -16.31
N THR A 30 -17.58 -4.55 -15.89
CA THR A 30 -16.22 -4.32 -15.42
C THR A 30 -15.17 -4.95 -16.33
N LEU A 31 -13.96 -4.41 -16.30
CA LEU A 31 -12.77 -5.07 -16.83
C LEU A 31 -12.19 -5.97 -15.73
N LYS A 32 -12.42 -7.30 -15.86
CA LYS A 32 -12.23 -8.28 -14.78
C LYS A 32 -10.76 -8.67 -14.52
N ASP A 33 -9.89 -8.37 -15.48
CA ASP A 33 -8.48 -8.78 -15.45
C ASP A 33 -7.72 -8.11 -14.31
N ALA A 34 -6.67 -8.76 -13.85
CA ALA A 34 -5.77 -8.20 -12.82
C ALA A 34 -5.23 -6.82 -13.21
N LYS A 35 -4.85 -6.62 -14.49
CA LYS A 35 -4.33 -5.34 -14.98
C LYS A 35 -5.31 -4.16 -14.89
N ASN A 36 -6.59 -4.44 -14.67
CA ASN A 36 -7.67 -3.45 -14.53
C ASN A 36 -8.26 -3.44 -13.10
N THR A 37 -7.65 -4.15 -12.16
CA THR A 37 -8.12 -4.26 -10.77
C THR A 37 -7.05 -3.70 -9.84
N PHE A 38 -7.38 -2.62 -9.14
CA PHE A 38 -6.44 -1.87 -8.30
C PHE A 38 -7.00 -1.66 -6.90
N LEU A 39 -6.11 -1.48 -5.93
CA LEU A 39 -6.46 -1.03 -4.58
C LEU A 39 -5.82 0.33 -4.30
N ILE A 40 -6.59 1.21 -3.69
CA ILE A 40 -6.09 2.49 -3.18
C ILE A 40 -6.47 2.58 -1.70
N GLY A 41 -5.51 2.90 -0.86
CA GLY A 41 -5.76 3.08 0.56
C GLY A 41 -4.78 4.03 1.20
N SER A 42 -5.20 4.66 2.29
CA SER A 42 -4.37 5.54 3.10
C SER A 42 -4.04 4.90 4.44
N SER A 43 -2.89 5.23 5.02
CA SER A 43 -2.48 4.73 6.34
C SER A 43 -2.47 3.20 6.42
N MET A 44 -3.26 2.62 7.33
CA MET A 44 -3.50 1.17 7.43
C MET A 44 -4.15 0.60 6.15
N GLY A 45 -4.99 1.41 5.45
CA GLY A 45 -5.54 1.05 4.14
C GLY A 45 -4.47 0.89 3.07
N GLY A 46 -3.42 1.71 3.10
CA GLY A 46 -2.24 1.55 2.25
C GLY A 46 -1.45 0.27 2.59
N LEU A 47 -1.29 -0.01 3.88
CA LEU A 47 -0.61 -1.22 4.35
C LEU A 47 -1.33 -2.50 3.87
N ILE A 48 -2.65 -2.58 4.06
CA ILE A 48 -3.42 -3.75 3.61
C ILE A 48 -3.47 -3.86 2.09
N SER A 49 -3.44 -2.73 1.35
CA SER A 49 -3.38 -2.74 -0.12
C SER A 49 -2.06 -3.34 -0.62
N LEU A 50 -0.93 -2.95 -0.05
CA LEU A 50 0.36 -3.52 -0.42
C LEU A 50 0.47 -5.01 -0.03
N TYR A 51 -0.06 -5.38 1.13
CA TYR A 51 -0.17 -6.78 1.56
C TYR A 51 -1.05 -7.59 0.60
N ALA A 52 -2.19 -7.05 0.19
CA ALA A 52 -3.09 -7.69 -0.77
C ALA A 52 -2.43 -7.95 -2.13
N LEU A 53 -1.59 -7.03 -2.61
CA LEU A 53 -0.82 -7.22 -3.85
C LEU A 53 0.15 -8.40 -3.74
N CYS A 54 0.77 -8.58 -2.56
CA CYS A 54 1.66 -9.71 -2.29
C CYS A 54 0.90 -11.04 -2.23
N GLU A 55 -0.24 -11.08 -1.54
CA GLU A 55 -1.01 -12.32 -1.33
C GLU A 55 -1.84 -12.72 -2.56
N TYR A 56 -2.32 -11.74 -3.33
CA TYR A 56 -3.20 -11.96 -4.48
C TYR A 56 -2.68 -11.29 -5.78
N PRO A 57 -1.43 -11.56 -6.21
CA PRO A 57 -0.82 -10.89 -7.38
C PRO A 57 -1.53 -11.23 -8.70
N ARG A 58 -2.33 -12.29 -8.73
CA ARG A 58 -3.15 -12.66 -9.90
C ARG A 58 -4.50 -11.95 -9.94
N VAL A 59 -4.89 -11.27 -8.85
CA VAL A 59 -6.15 -10.52 -8.76
C VAL A 59 -5.91 -9.03 -8.95
N PHE A 60 -4.83 -8.50 -8.38
CA PHE A 60 -4.52 -7.06 -8.42
C PHE A 60 -3.38 -6.75 -9.36
N GLY A 61 -3.58 -5.76 -10.23
CA GLY A 61 -2.58 -5.23 -11.17
C GLY A 61 -1.71 -4.13 -10.57
N GLY A 62 -2.17 -3.51 -9.50
CA GLY A 62 -1.40 -2.48 -8.82
C GLY A 62 -2.08 -1.94 -7.57
N VAL A 63 -1.33 -1.14 -6.84
CA VAL A 63 -1.78 -0.50 -5.59
C VAL A 63 -1.29 0.93 -5.48
N ALA A 64 -2.09 1.77 -4.81
CA ALA A 64 -1.66 3.08 -4.37
C ALA A 64 -1.83 3.21 -2.85
N CYS A 65 -0.73 3.53 -2.18
CA CYS A 65 -0.63 3.57 -0.73
C CYS A 65 -0.28 4.99 -0.28
N LEU A 66 -1.29 5.74 0.15
CA LEU A 66 -1.13 7.12 0.60
C LEU A 66 -0.73 7.12 2.08
N SER A 67 0.36 7.78 2.41
CA SER A 67 0.90 7.81 3.78
C SER A 67 0.90 6.43 4.44
N ILE A 68 1.46 5.43 3.73
CA ILE A 68 1.42 4.02 4.15
C ILE A 68 1.94 3.85 5.58
N HIS A 69 1.17 3.18 6.43
CA HIS A 69 1.57 2.89 7.81
C HIS A 69 2.63 1.77 7.89
N SER A 70 3.78 2.03 7.25
CA SER A 70 4.89 1.09 7.15
C SER A 70 5.63 0.76 8.46
N PRO A 71 5.55 1.56 9.54
CA PRO A 71 6.02 1.16 10.86
C PRO A 71 5.29 -0.07 11.42
N VAL A 72 3.99 -0.24 11.08
CA VAL A 72 3.13 -1.34 11.57
C VAL A 72 3.03 -1.35 13.11
N ALA A 73 3.12 -0.18 13.73
CA ALA A 73 3.08 0.01 15.18
C ALA A 73 2.27 1.28 15.54
N SER A 74 1.83 1.42 16.76
CA SER A 74 1.16 2.66 17.18
C SER A 74 2.09 3.86 17.09
N PHE A 75 1.53 5.07 16.91
CA PHE A 75 2.32 6.30 16.86
C PHE A 75 3.16 6.53 18.13
N GLU A 76 2.66 6.11 19.28
CA GLU A 76 3.41 6.17 20.54
C GLU A 76 4.69 5.33 20.49
N LEU A 77 4.62 4.09 20.00
CA LEU A 77 5.78 3.22 19.83
C LEU A 77 6.77 3.76 18.79
N ILE A 78 6.26 4.38 17.73
CA ILE A 78 7.08 5.01 16.68
C ILE A 78 7.87 6.18 17.26
N ASP A 79 7.22 7.05 18.04
CA ASP A 79 7.85 8.22 18.66
C ASP A 79 8.99 7.82 19.60
N HIS A 80 8.80 6.75 20.39
CA HIS A 80 9.83 6.19 21.27
C HIS A 80 10.85 5.26 20.56
N ASN A 81 10.74 5.11 19.24
CA ASN A 81 11.65 4.31 18.42
C ASN A 81 11.77 2.82 18.87
N THR A 82 10.70 2.28 19.42
CA THR A 82 10.62 0.90 19.96
C THR A 82 10.03 -0.11 18.97
N ASP A 83 9.63 0.34 17.78
CA ASP A 83 8.91 -0.43 16.76
C ASP A 83 9.79 -1.04 15.67
N LYS A 84 11.11 -0.82 15.72
CA LYS A 84 12.05 -1.22 14.64
C LYS A 84 11.97 -2.69 14.25
N ASP A 85 11.67 -3.56 15.20
CA ASP A 85 11.57 -4.99 14.93
C ASP A 85 10.35 -5.33 14.06
N VAL A 86 9.19 -4.73 14.34
CA VAL A 86 7.95 -4.97 13.58
C VAL A 86 8.08 -4.43 12.15
N ALA A 87 8.57 -3.20 12.00
CA ALA A 87 8.82 -2.61 10.69
C ALA A 87 9.85 -3.43 9.88
N SER A 88 10.86 -3.99 10.54
CA SER A 88 11.84 -4.88 9.92
C SER A 88 11.19 -6.19 9.44
N LYS A 89 10.33 -6.80 10.24
CA LYS A 89 9.58 -8.02 9.87
C LYS A 89 8.71 -7.77 8.64
N PHE A 90 8.04 -6.62 8.58
CA PHE A 90 7.23 -6.25 7.41
C PHE A 90 8.10 -6.08 6.16
N ARG A 91 9.23 -5.38 6.24
CA ARG A 91 10.16 -5.26 5.10
C ARG A 91 10.71 -6.61 4.63
N ASN A 92 11.04 -7.50 5.58
CA ASN A 92 11.49 -8.86 5.27
C ASN A 92 10.39 -9.69 4.59
N TYR A 93 9.13 -9.49 4.99
CA TYR A 93 7.98 -10.08 4.31
C TYR A 93 7.90 -9.57 2.86
N LEU A 94 7.98 -8.26 2.64
CA LEU A 94 7.94 -7.66 1.29
C LEU A 94 9.10 -8.17 0.41
N MET A 95 10.32 -8.29 0.95
CA MET A 95 11.46 -8.84 0.21
C MET A 95 11.17 -10.24 -0.35
N ARG A 96 10.40 -11.06 0.37
CA ARG A 96 10.07 -12.43 -0.03
C ARG A 96 8.86 -12.51 -0.95
N ASN A 97 7.85 -11.67 -0.72
CA ASN A 97 6.50 -11.86 -1.27
C ASN A 97 6.06 -10.82 -2.31
N LEU A 98 6.79 -9.69 -2.45
CA LEU A 98 6.48 -8.77 -3.54
C LEU A 98 6.57 -9.49 -4.89
N PRO A 99 5.60 -9.28 -5.80
CA PRO A 99 5.62 -9.83 -7.15
C PRO A 99 6.94 -9.51 -7.88
N GLU A 100 7.14 -10.15 -9.01
CA GLU A 100 8.26 -9.84 -9.90
C GLU A 100 8.24 -8.35 -10.27
N ALA A 101 9.42 -7.72 -10.21
CA ALA A 101 9.56 -6.29 -10.46
C ALA A 101 9.04 -5.91 -11.85
N ASN A 102 8.44 -4.75 -11.92
CA ASN A 102 7.90 -4.16 -13.15
C ASN A 102 6.76 -4.96 -13.82
N THR A 103 6.13 -5.89 -13.09
CA THR A 103 4.90 -6.58 -13.52
C THR A 103 3.64 -6.01 -12.89
N LYS A 104 3.79 -5.11 -11.90
CA LYS A 104 2.73 -4.47 -11.12
C LYS A 104 3.00 -2.98 -10.95
N LEU A 105 1.92 -2.20 -10.80
CA LEU A 105 2.01 -0.78 -10.51
C LEU A 105 1.97 -0.54 -9.00
N ILE A 106 2.96 0.15 -8.46
CA ILE A 106 3.03 0.47 -7.03
C ILE A 106 3.30 1.96 -6.86
N TYR A 107 2.33 2.66 -6.30
CA TYR A 107 2.47 4.05 -5.90
C TYR A 107 2.54 4.16 -4.39
N LEU A 108 3.53 4.88 -3.90
CA LEU A 108 3.71 5.18 -2.48
C LEU A 108 3.81 6.69 -2.29
N ASP A 109 3.29 7.21 -1.19
CA ASP A 109 3.54 8.60 -0.81
C ASP A 109 3.57 8.79 0.71
N TYR A 110 4.04 9.96 1.12
CA TYR A 110 4.02 10.45 2.49
C TYR A 110 4.16 11.97 2.54
N GLY A 111 3.72 12.56 3.62
CA GLY A 111 3.85 13.98 3.90
C GLY A 111 4.97 14.30 4.88
N SER A 112 4.91 15.49 5.47
CA SER A 112 5.90 15.96 6.46
C SER A 112 5.30 16.38 7.79
N ASN A 113 3.97 16.48 7.88
CA ASN A 113 3.28 17.00 9.06
C ASN A 113 2.47 15.90 9.77
N THR A 114 2.10 16.16 11.01
CA THR A 114 1.33 15.25 11.85
C THR A 114 1.97 13.84 11.91
N GLY A 115 1.21 12.76 11.81
CA GLY A 115 1.74 11.38 11.80
C GLY A 115 2.78 11.11 10.70
N ASP A 116 2.66 11.78 9.54
CA ASP A 116 3.61 11.61 8.43
C ASP A 116 5.02 12.13 8.76
N SER A 117 5.18 13.03 9.74
CA SER A 117 6.48 13.52 10.19
C SER A 117 7.41 12.40 10.65
N TYR A 118 6.86 11.28 11.13
CA TYR A 118 7.62 10.10 11.56
C TYR A 118 8.00 9.17 10.41
N TYR A 119 7.36 9.29 9.23
CA TYR A 119 7.44 8.26 8.18
C TYR A 119 8.69 8.33 7.30
N GLY A 120 9.42 9.45 7.30
CA GLY A 120 10.52 9.65 6.37
C GLY A 120 11.57 8.53 6.35
N ASN A 121 12.01 8.06 7.52
CA ASN A 121 13.00 6.98 7.62
C ASN A 121 12.39 5.61 7.26
N TYR A 122 11.14 5.35 7.62
CA TYR A 122 10.43 4.12 7.28
C TYR A 122 10.17 4.05 5.78
N GLN A 123 9.80 5.17 5.14
CA GLN A 123 9.61 5.21 3.70
C GLN A 123 10.92 4.98 2.94
N LYS A 124 12.02 5.62 3.35
CA LYS A 124 13.34 5.36 2.76
C LYS A 124 13.76 3.89 2.87
N ALA A 125 13.45 3.25 4.01
CA ALA A 125 13.72 1.84 4.20
C ALA A 125 12.82 0.96 3.32
N LEU A 126 11.56 1.35 3.09
CA LEU A 126 10.65 0.68 2.17
C LEU A 126 11.12 0.86 0.71
N ASP A 127 11.52 2.06 0.33
CA ASP A 127 12.08 2.35 -1.01
C ASP A 127 13.34 1.52 -1.27
N SER A 128 14.16 1.28 -0.24
CA SER A 128 15.32 0.39 -0.35
C SER A 128 14.92 -1.06 -0.65
N VAL A 129 13.77 -1.53 -0.16
CA VAL A 129 13.22 -2.84 -0.53
C VAL A 129 12.81 -2.85 -1.99
N MET A 130 12.11 -1.80 -2.46
CA MET A 130 11.69 -1.68 -3.86
C MET A 130 12.88 -1.72 -4.81
N ILE A 131 13.91 -0.92 -4.52
CA ILE A 131 15.17 -0.88 -5.31
C ILE A 131 15.84 -2.26 -5.33
N LYS A 132 16.01 -2.92 -4.17
CA LYS A 132 16.65 -4.25 -4.08
C LYS A 132 15.86 -5.32 -4.83
N LYS A 133 14.55 -5.19 -4.92
CA LYS A 133 13.68 -6.07 -5.71
C LYS A 133 13.72 -5.76 -7.20
N GLY A 134 14.37 -4.66 -7.63
CA GLY A 134 14.51 -4.26 -9.03
C GLY A 134 13.33 -3.45 -9.58
N TYR A 135 12.46 -2.92 -8.72
CA TYR A 135 11.39 -2.02 -9.18
C TYR A 135 11.93 -0.68 -9.67
N THR A 136 11.39 -0.21 -10.78
CA THR A 136 11.77 1.05 -11.41
C THR A 136 10.54 1.81 -11.93
N PHE A 137 10.70 3.10 -12.21
CA PHE A 137 9.70 3.86 -12.97
C PHE A 137 9.57 3.26 -14.40
N PRO A 138 8.38 3.16 -14.98
CA PRO A 138 7.10 3.72 -14.53
C PRO A 138 6.26 2.79 -13.63
N HIS A 139 6.77 1.63 -13.22
CA HIS A 139 6.02 0.64 -12.46
C HIS A 139 5.99 0.91 -10.95
N TRP A 140 6.96 1.63 -10.45
CA TRP A 140 7.00 2.07 -9.06
C TRP A 140 7.41 3.55 -8.97
N THR A 141 6.78 4.25 -8.02
CA THR A 141 7.16 5.60 -7.62
C THR A 141 6.85 5.84 -6.15
N THR A 142 7.68 6.64 -5.50
CA THR A 142 7.42 7.21 -4.18
C THR A 142 7.40 8.73 -4.29
N ARG A 143 6.40 9.39 -3.70
CA ARG A 143 6.27 10.84 -3.68
C ARG A 143 6.27 11.40 -2.28
N TYR A 144 6.98 12.50 -2.10
CA TYR A 144 7.00 13.28 -0.86
C TYR A 144 6.23 14.58 -1.03
N TYR A 145 5.36 14.87 -0.07
CA TYR A 145 4.51 16.08 -0.07
C TYR A 145 4.83 16.94 1.15
N SER A 146 5.70 17.93 0.94
CA SER A 146 6.06 18.89 1.97
C SER A 146 4.85 19.73 2.40
N GLY A 147 4.65 19.87 3.72
CA GLY A 147 3.52 20.60 4.29
C GLY A 147 2.24 19.79 4.43
N GLU A 148 2.12 18.61 3.80
CA GLU A 148 0.96 17.75 3.93
C GLU A 148 1.11 16.78 5.11
N GLY A 149 -0.01 16.37 5.69
CA GLY A 149 -0.04 15.55 6.89
C GLY A 149 -0.89 14.29 6.76
N HIS A 150 -0.97 13.54 7.85
CA HIS A 150 -1.70 12.27 7.95
C HIS A 150 -3.20 12.53 8.17
N SER A 151 -3.92 12.88 7.13
CA SER A 151 -5.36 13.15 7.21
C SER A 151 -6.06 13.02 5.85
N GLU A 152 -7.36 12.77 5.88
CA GLU A 152 -8.22 12.70 4.71
C GLU A 152 -8.18 14.00 3.91
N LYS A 153 -8.09 15.14 4.60
CA LYS A 153 -7.96 16.46 3.96
C LYS A 153 -6.67 16.56 3.15
N SER A 154 -5.56 16.03 3.65
CA SER A 154 -4.29 16.03 2.92
C SER A 154 -4.30 15.02 1.77
N TRP A 155 -4.89 13.84 1.97
CA TRP A 155 -4.96 12.82 0.92
C TRP A 155 -5.89 13.21 -0.22
N SER A 156 -7.03 13.84 0.07
CA SER A 156 -7.98 14.27 -0.96
C SER A 156 -7.40 15.28 -1.95
N LYS A 157 -6.49 16.14 -1.52
CA LYS A 157 -5.82 17.13 -2.38
C LYS A 157 -4.95 16.52 -3.49
N ARG A 158 -4.54 15.28 -3.34
CA ARG A 158 -3.58 14.61 -4.23
C ARG A 158 -4.06 13.27 -4.76
N LEU A 159 -5.33 12.93 -4.55
CA LEU A 159 -5.89 11.61 -4.90
C LEU A 159 -5.91 11.35 -6.41
N ASP A 160 -5.99 12.40 -7.22
CA ASP A 160 -5.91 12.32 -8.68
C ASP A 160 -4.58 11.72 -9.16
N ILE A 161 -3.49 12.02 -8.46
CA ILE A 161 -2.14 11.59 -8.83
C ILE A 161 -1.99 10.05 -8.81
N PRO A 162 -2.29 9.35 -7.69
CA PRO A 162 -2.25 7.89 -7.68
C PRO A 162 -3.30 7.23 -8.59
N ILE A 163 -4.48 7.84 -8.75
CA ILE A 163 -5.48 7.35 -9.71
C ILE A 163 -4.92 7.39 -11.13
N MET A 164 -4.35 8.51 -11.55
CA MET A 164 -3.74 8.64 -12.89
C MET A 164 -2.53 7.72 -13.07
N PHE A 165 -1.75 7.48 -12.02
CA PHE A 165 -0.63 6.54 -12.05
C PHE A 165 -1.11 5.10 -12.33
N LEU A 166 -2.20 4.66 -11.67
CA LEU A 166 -2.74 3.32 -11.85
C LEU A 166 -3.51 3.15 -13.16
N LEU A 167 -4.15 4.20 -13.67
CA LEU A 167 -5.00 4.15 -14.86
C LEU A 167 -4.26 4.53 -16.15
N LYS A 168 -2.97 4.87 -16.09
CA LYS A 168 -2.19 5.13 -17.31
C LYS A 168 -2.26 3.91 -18.22
N LYS A 169 -2.81 4.14 -19.41
CA LYS A 169 -2.64 3.19 -20.53
C LYS A 169 -1.21 3.36 -21.06
N GLU A 170 -0.51 2.27 -21.18
CA GLU A 170 0.73 2.20 -21.97
C GLU A 170 0.47 2.55 -23.42
#